data_d57b3c2529321f23555f728a0cbf790e
#
_entry.id   d57b3c2529321f23555f728a0cbf790e
#
_cell.length_a   1.000
_cell.length_b   1.000
_cell.length_c   1.000
_cell.angle_alpha   90.00
_cell.angle_beta   90.00
_cell.angle_gamma   90.00
#
_symmetry.space_group_name_H-M   'P 1'
#
loop_
_entity.id
_entity.type
_entity.pdbx_description
1 polymer ?
#
loop_
_entity_poly.entity_id
_entity_poly.type
_entity_poly.pdbx_seq_one_letter_code
_entity_poly.pdbx_strand_id
1 'polypeptide(L)'
;MGLNLLFLGVLLLPWASALLVALFPKPLFSISLTAVFSVAAMYFCTTAPVDFKIAYPWFNLGGQSLNASFWANAPAQLILGLVALVSFCVQLFSKSYLAKDPSIGRYYVYLHLFVGSMTLLLLTDSILIFYGAWELVGACSYLLISFWHQKSAATQAAKKAFLINRFGDIAL
;
A
#
# COMPACT_ATOMS: atom_id res chain seq x y z
N MET A 1 -10.78 -20.54 9.03
CA MET A 1 -11.44 -19.23 9.29
C MET A 1 -10.46 -18.16 9.75
N GLY A 2 -9.59 -18.43 10.70
CA GLY A 2 -8.62 -17.45 11.22
C GLY A 2 -7.62 -16.89 10.19
N LEU A 3 -7.10 -17.73 9.29
CA LEU A 3 -6.12 -17.29 8.28
C LEU A 3 -6.73 -16.34 7.24
N ASN A 4 -7.98 -16.57 6.83
CA ASN A 4 -8.69 -15.67 5.91
C ASN A 4 -8.93 -14.29 6.55
N LEU A 5 -9.26 -14.28 7.83
CA LEU A 5 -9.44 -13.03 8.58
C LEU A 5 -8.11 -12.27 8.74
N LEU A 6 -7.02 -12.99 9.02
CA LEU A 6 -5.68 -12.43 9.08
C LEU A 6 -5.25 -11.84 7.72
N PHE A 7 -5.49 -12.56 6.63
CA PHE A 7 -5.23 -12.09 5.27
C PHE A 7 -5.98 -10.78 4.96
N LEU A 8 -7.29 -10.75 5.23
CA LEU A 8 -8.10 -9.54 5.06
C LEU A 8 -7.60 -8.40 5.96
N GLY A 9 -7.17 -8.70 7.17
CA GLY A 9 -6.53 -7.73 8.06
C GLY A 9 -5.27 -7.14 7.43
N VAL A 10 -4.35 -7.96 6.94
CA VAL A 10 -3.12 -7.49 6.27
C VAL A 10 -3.43 -6.65 5.04
N LEU A 11 -4.44 -7.03 4.25
CA LEU A 11 -4.82 -6.31 3.04
C LEU A 11 -5.46 -4.96 3.34
N LEU A 12 -6.35 -4.88 4.34
CA LEU A 12 -7.17 -3.69 4.60
C LEU A 12 -6.56 -2.73 5.64
N LEU A 13 -5.68 -3.23 6.51
CA LEU A 13 -5.13 -2.45 7.62
C LEU A 13 -4.40 -1.17 7.18
N PRO A 14 -3.58 -1.16 6.11
CA PRO A 14 -2.95 0.08 5.64
C PRO A 14 -3.96 1.13 5.17
N TRP A 15 -5.04 0.70 4.49
CA TRP A 15 -6.11 1.60 4.04
C TRP A 15 -6.90 2.18 5.21
N ALA A 16 -7.26 1.35 6.17
CA ALA A 16 -7.90 1.79 7.40
C ALA A 16 -7.00 2.76 8.19
N SER A 17 -5.69 2.45 8.24
CA SER A 17 -4.70 3.31 8.88
C SER A 17 -4.58 4.68 8.20
N ALA A 18 -4.65 4.74 6.87
CA ALA A 18 -4.65 6.01 6.14
C ALA A 18 -5.84 6.89 6.54
N LEU A 19 -7.05 6.30 6.63
CA LEU A 19 -8.26 7.01 7.07
C LEU A 19 -8.16 7.49 8.53
N LEU A 20 -7.68 6.61 9.42
CA LEU A 20 -7.52 6.95 10.84
C LEU A 20 -6.49 8.06 11.06
N VAL A 21 -5.37 8.02 10.32
CA VAL A 21 -4.34 9.07 10.39
C VAL A 21 -4.82 10.38 9.77
N ALA A 22 -5.69 10.35 8.77
CA ALA A 22 -6.33 11.54 8.23
C ALA A 22 -7.20 12.26 9.28
N LEU A 23 -7.88 11.47 10.14
CA LEU A 23 -8.70 11.99 11.24
C LEU A 23 -7.86 12.43 12.45
N PHE A 24 -6.79 11.69 12.76
CA PHE A 24 -5.93 11.89 13.92
C PHE A 24 -4.45 11.97 13.49
N PRO A 25 -3.98 13.11 12.98
CA PRO A 25 -2.66 13.26 12.35
C PRO A 25 -1.50 13.32 13.36
N LYS A 26 -1.44 12.34 14.28
CA LYS A 26 -0.38 12.24 15.30
C LYS A 26 0.71 11.26 14.85
N PRO A 27 2.01 11.65 14.83
CA PRO A 27 3.10 10.78 14.38
C PRO A 27 3.18 9.44 15.12
N LEU A 28 3.04 9.46 16.44
CA LEU A 28 3.07 8.24 17.27
C LEU A 28 1.92 7.30 16.93
N PHE A 29 0.74 7.85 16.67
CA PHE A 29 -0.43 7.06 16.29
C PHE A 29 -0.22 6.37 14.92
N SER A 30 0.31 7.10 13.93
CA SER A 30 0.66 6.53 12.63
C SER A 30 1.69 5.40 12.76
N ILE A 31 2.77 5.61 13.53
CA ILE A 31 3.81 4.61 13.75
C ILE A 31 3.24 3.35 14.45
N SER A 32 2.35 3.52 15.44
CA SER A 32 1.74 2.36 16.10
C SER A 32 0.86 1.54 15.16
N LEU A 33 0.10 2.19 14.27
CA LEU A 33 -0.69 1.49 13.25
C LEU A 33 0.19 0.73 12.25
N THR A 34 1.31 1.33 11.82
CA THR A 34 2.28 0.63 10.95
C THR A 34 2.96 -0.53 11.68
N ALA A 35 3.27 -0.38 12.97
CA ALA A 35 3.81 -1.49 13.76
C ALA A 35 2.83 -2.66 13.82
N VAL A 36 1.54 -2.39 14.05
CA VAL A 36 0.49 -3.43 14.02
C VAL A 36 0.41 -4.09 12.65
N PHE A 37 0.43 -3.31 11.56
CA PHE A 37 0.48 -3.86 10.20
C PHE A 37 1.71 -4.74 9.99
N SER A 38 2.90 -4.27 10.40
CA SER A 38 4.15 -5.00 10.20
C SER A 38 4.16 -6.33 10.97
N VAL A 39 3.67 -6.34 12.20
CA VAL A 39 3.53 -7.57 12.99
C VAL A 39 2.53 -8.52 12.33
N ALA A 40 1.37 -8.02 11.89
CA ALA A 40 0.35 -8.82 11.22
C ALA A 40 0.87 -9.42 9.90
N ALA A 41 1.58 -8.63 9.09
CA ALA A 41 2.17 -9.08 7.83
C ALA A 41 3.26 -10.14 8.07
N MET A 42 4.15 -9.92 9.04
CA MET A 42 5.17 -10.90 9.41
C MET A 42 4.56 -12.20 9.93
N TYR A 43 3.55 -12.10 10.79
CA TYR A 43 2.82 -13.27 11.29
C TYR A 43 2.13 -14.03 10.15
N PHE A 44 1.51 -13.31 9.20
CA PHE A 44 0.93 -13.91 8.00
C PHE A 44 2.00 -14.64 7.17
N CYS A 45 3.14 -14.02 6.89
CA CYS A 45 4.23 -14.63 6.12
C CYS A 45 4.80 -15.90 6.77
N THR A 46 4.76 -16.00 8.10
CA THR A 46 5.27 -17.21 8.81
C THR A 46 4.25 -18.31 8.98
N THR A 47 2.95 -18.00 8.95
CA THR A 47 1.86 -18.96 9.23
C THR A 47 1.06 -19.37 8.01
N ALA A 48 1.04 -18.53 6.96
CA ALA A 48 0.34 -18.86 5.74
C ALA A 48 1.10 -19.93 4.93
N PRO A 49 0.38 -20.89 4.32
CA PRO A 49 1.01 -21.81 3.38
C PRO A 49 1.58 -21.06 2.18
N VAL A 50 2.65 -21.59 1.59
CA VAL A 50 3.41 -20.94 0.50
C VAL A 50 2.56 -20.61 -0.73
N ASP A 51 1.47 -21.33 -0.95
CA ASP A 51 0.53 -21.10 -2.07
C ASP A 51 -0.87 -20.78 -1.57
N PHE A 52 -0.97 -19.86 -0.59
CA PHE A 52 -2.27 -19.42 -0.09
C PHE A 52 -3.05 -18.69 -1.16
N LYS A 53 -4.24 -19.23 -1.52
CA LYS A 53 -5.15 -18.64 -2.50
C LYS A 53 -6.53 -18.42 -1.88
N ILE A 54 -7.13 -17.28 -2.24
CA ILE A 54 -8.50 -16.96 -1.87
C ILE A 54 -9.15 -16.17 -3.02
N ALA A 55 -10.43 -16.45 -3.28
CA ALA A 55 -11.19 -15.74 -4.30
C ALA A 55 -12.56 -15.36 -3.76
N TYR A 56 -12.97 -14.14 -4.05
CA TYR A 56 -14.30 -13.63 -3.72
C TYR A 56 -15.07 -13.34 -5.00
N PRO A 57 -16.31 -13.75 -5.15
CA PRO A 57 -17.14 -13.36 -6.29
C PRO A 57 -17.31 -11.83 -6.28
N TRP A 58 -17.02 -11.19 -7.42
CA TRP A 58 -17.09 -9.73 -7.51
C TRP A 58 -18.31 -9.31 -8.34
N PHE A 59 -18.29 -9.55 -9.65
CA PHE A 59 -19.42 -9.26 -10.53
C PHE A 59 -19.44 -10.18 -11.74
N ASN A 60 -20.64 -10.28 -12.38
CA ASN A 60 -20.84 -11.10 -13.58
C ASN A 60 -20.96 -10.20 -14.80
N LEU A 61 -20.11 -10.42 -15.81
CA LEU A 61 -20.14 -9.76 -17.10
C LEU A 61 -20.41 -10.79 -18.19
N GLY A 62 -21.56 -10.65 -18.87
CA GLY A 62 -21.86 -11.48 -20.06
C GLY A 62 -21.82 -13.00 -19.82
N GLY A 63 -22.16 -13.46 -18.62
CA GLY A 63 -22.15 -14.90 -18.27
C GLY A 63 -20.80 -15.41 -17.71
N GLN A 64 -19.77 -14.56 -17.62
CA GLN A 64 -18.52 -14.87 -16.94
C GLN A 64 -18.49 -14.19 -15.56
N SER A 65 -18.22 -14.98 -14.51
CA SER A 65 -18.01 -14.47 -13.16
C SER A 65 -16.58 -13.93 -13.03
N LEU A 66 -16.45 -12.64 -12.81
CA LEU A 66 -15.17 -12.03 -12.45
C LEU A 66 -14.99 -12.12 -10.94
N ASN A 67 -13.92 -12.79 -10.53
CA ASN A 67 -13.57 -12.96 -9.13
C ASN A 67 -12.45 -12.03 -8.72
N ALA A 68 -12.57 -11.43 -7.53
CA ALA A 68 -11.44 -10.80 -6.85
C ALA A 68 -10.59 -11.93 -6.26
N SER A 69 -9.56 -12.33 -6.99
CA SER A 69 -8.66 -13.42 -6.60
C SER A 69 -7.34 -12.87 -6.06
N PHE A 70 -6.86 -13.55 -5.03
CA PHE A 70 -5.61 -13.21 -4.35
C PHE A 70 -4.76 -14.46 -4.20
N TRP A 71 -3.46 -14.29 -4.38
CA TRP A 71 -2.48 -15.35 -4.30
C TRP A 71 -1.21 -14.88 -3.58
N ALA A 72 -0.96 -15.43 -2.40
CA ALA A 72 0.26 -15.18 -1.65
C ALA A 72 1.23 -16.34 -1.88
N ASN A 73 1.99 -16.27 -2.98
CA ASN A 73 3.09 -17.20 -3.28
C ASN A 73 4.36 -16.84 -2.48
N ALA A 74 5.38 -17.69 -2.49
CA ALA A 74 6.62 -17.48 -1.74
C ALA A 74 7.29 -16.11 -2.01
N PRO A 75 7.51 -15.69 -3.29
CA PRO A 75 8.08 -14.37 -3.55
C PRO A 75 7.18 -13.23 -3.05
N ALA A 76 5.85 -13.33 -3.20
CA ALA A 76 4.93 -12.30 -2.71
C ALA A 76 4.98 -12.16 -1.18
N GLN A 77 5.03 -13.28 -0.45
CA GLN A 77 5.16 -13.27 1.01
C GLN A 77 6.50 -12.65 1.45
N LEU A 78 7.60 -12.98 0.79
CA LEU A 78 8.92 -12.42 1.09
C LEU A 78 8.94 -10.90 0.86
N ILE A 79 8.42 -10.44 -0.28
CA ILE A 79 8.36 -9.01 -0.60
C ILE A 79 7.39 -8.28 0.34
N LEU A 80 6.27 -8.90 0.72
CA LEU A 80 5.34 -8.34 1.70
C LEU A 80 6.01 -8.09 3.06
N GLY A 81 6.82 -9.05 3.53
CA GLY A 81 7.62 -8.89 4.75
C GLY A 81 8.62 -7.73 4.63
N LEU A 82 9.27 -7.59 3.47
CA LEU A 82 10.17 -6.48 3.19
C LEU A 82 9.44 -5.13 3.18
N VAL A 83 8.28 -5.04 2.51
CA VAL A 83 7.45 -3.83 2.49
C VAL A 83 7.03 -3.44 3.90
N ALA A 84 6.61 -4.40 4.72
CA ALA A 84 6.22 -4.16 6.10
C ALA A 84 7.39 -3.62 6.95
N LEU A 85 8.58 -4.22 6.83
CA LEU A 85 9.78 -3.79 7.54
C LEU A 85 10.22 -2.37 7.10
N VAL A 86 10.34 -2.16 5.80
CA VAL A 86 10.80 -0.87 5.26
C VAL A 86 9.82 0.25 5.59
N SER A 87 8.50 0.02 5.47
CA SER A 87 7.51 1.03 5.82
C SER A 87 7.57 1.43 7.29
N PHE A 88 7.82 0.48 8.19
CA PHE A 88 8.01 0.76 9.61
C PHE A 88 9.26 1.60 9.87
N CYS A 89 10.41 1.22 9.27
CA CYS A 89 11.66 1.99 9.39
C CYS A 89 11.51 3.41 8.85
N VAL A 90 10.86 3.57 7.70
CA VAL A 90 10.60 4.88 7.09
C VAL A 90 9.75 5.76 8.00
N GLN A 91 8.70 5.21 8.63
CA GLN A 91 7.85 5.99 9.53
C GLN A 91 8.59 6.38 10.82
N LEU A 92 9.42 5.50 11.38
CA LEU A 92 10.27 5.85 12.52
C LEU A 92 11.23 7.01 12.19
N PHE A 93 11.91 6.92 11.06
CA PHE A 93 12.81 7.97 10.58
C PHE A 93 12.07 9.28 10.35
N SER A 94 10.92 9.23 9.70
CA SER A 94 10.13 10.40 9.33
C SER A 94 9.65 11.21 10.52
N LYS A 95 9.44 10.57 11.68
CA LYS A 95 9.08 11.26 12.92
C LYS A 95 10.11 12.33 13.31
N SER A 96 11.39 12.01 13.17
CA SER A 96 12.46 12.97 13.49
C SER A 96 12.74 13.92 12.33
N TYR A 97 12.74 13.38 11.11
CA TYR A 97 13.05 14.15 9.90
C TYR A 97 12.03 15.23 9.58
N LEU A 98 10.73 14.92 9.73
CA LEU A 98 9.63 15.84 9.47
C LEU A 98 9.04 16.46 10.75
N ALA A 99 9.73 16.39 11.89
CA ALA A 99 9.22 16.84 13.18
C ALA A 99 8.76 18.31 13.21
N LYS A 100 9.37 19.16 12.38
CA LYS A 100 9.06 20.59 12.27
C LYS A 100 8.09 20.94 11.13
N ASP A 101 7.69 19.95 10.31
CA ASP A 101 6.81 20.20 9.17
C ASP A 101 5.35 20.13 9.61
N PRO A 102 4.56 21.22 9.41
CA PRO A 102 3.15 21.24 9.81
C PRO A 102 2.29 20.22 9.03
N SER A 103 2.77 19.74 7.90
CA SER A 103 2.06 18.81 7.02
C SER A 103 2.41 17.34 7.25
N ILE A 104 3.12 17.00 8.33
CA ILE A 104 3.56 15.63 8.63
C ILE A 104 2.42 14.60 8.63
N GLY A 105 1.22 14.98 9.08
CA GLY A 105 0.04 14.11 9.04
C GLY A 105 -0.33 13.70 7.61
N ARG A 106 -0.29 14.64 6.67
CA ARG A 106 -0.55 14.37 5.23
C ARG A 106 0.49 13.41 4.64
N TYR A 107 1.76 13.55 5.03
CA TYR A 107 2.82 12.63 4.63
C TYR A 107 2.51 11.18 5.07
N TYR A 108 2.10 11.00 6.32
CA TYR A 108 1.76 9.66 6.82
C TYR A 108 0.54 9.06 6.12
N VAL A 109 -0.47 9.85 5.79
CA VAL A 109 -1.62 9.39 4.99
C VAL A 109 -1.14 8.86 3.64
N TYR A 110 -0.32 9.62 2.91
CA TYR A 110 0.21 9.20 1.61
C TYR A 110 1.05 7.93 1.72
N LEU A 111 1.84 7.81 2.78
CA LEU A 111 2.66 6.63 3.01
C LEU A 111 1.81 5.37 3.30
N HIS A 112 0.75 5.49 4.11
CA HIS A 112 -0.18 4.38 4.34
C HIS A 112 -0.94 3.98 3.08
N LEU A 113 -1.38 4.94 2.27
CA LEU A 113 -2.00 4.65 0.96
C LEU A 113 -1.03 3.93 0.02
N PHE A 114 0.23 4.36 -0.01
CA PHE A 114 1.27 3.70 -0.79
C PHE A 114 1.49 2.25 -0.34
N VAL A 115 1.64 2.01 0.97
CA VAL A 115 1.81 0.66 1.54
C VAL A 115 0.60 -0.22 1.23
N GLY A 116 -0.62 0.32 1.35
CA GLY A 116 -1.86 -0.40 0.99
C GLY A 116 -1.90 -0.78 -0.49
N SER A 117 -1.53 0.14 -1.38
CA SER A 117 -1.47 -0.11 -2.82
C SER A 117 -0.43 -1.17 -3.17
N MET A 118 0.76 -1.12 -2.55
CA MET A 118 1.80 -2.14 -2.70
C MET A 118 1.36 -3.51 -2.19
N THR A 119 0.69 -3.56 -1.04
CA THR A 119 0.16 -4.82 -0.48
C THR A 119 -0.88 -5.43 -1.42
N LEU A 120 -1.80 -4.61 -1.94
CA LEU A 120 -2.81 -5.03 -2.91
C LEU A 120 -2.16 -5.56 -4.20
N LEU A 121 -1.17 -4.85 -4.73
CA LEU A 121 -0.43 -5.22 -5.93
C LEU A 121 0.27 -6.57 -5.79
N LEU A 122 0.93 -6.81 -4.65
CA LEU A 122 1.69 -8.03 -4.39
C LEU A 122 0.82 -9.27 -4.21
N LEU A 123 -0.37 -9.09 -3.67
CA LEU A 123 -1.23 -10.21 -3.26
C LEU A 123 -2.34 -10.52 -4.26
N THR A 124 -2.59 -9.68 -5.26
CA THR A 124 -3.65 -9.93 -6.24
C THR A 124 -3.23 -10.90 -7.34
N ASP A 125 -4.16 -11.77 -7.75
CA ASP A 125 -4.08 -12.68 -8.90
C ASP A 125 -5.05 -12.26 -10.01
N SER A 126 -5.84 -11.20 -9.79
CA SER A 126 -6.77 -10.64 -10.76
C SER A 126 -6.12 -9.53 -11.56
N ILE A 127 -6.06 -9.66 -12.88
CA ILE A 127 -5.45 -8.65 -13.78
C ILE A 127 -6.09 -7.26 -13.61
N LEU A 128 -7.39 -7.20 -13.38
CA LEU A 128 -8.11 -5.94 -13.22
C LEU A 128 -7.72 -5.23 -11.91
N ILE A 129 -7.61 -6.01 -10.81
CA ILE A 129 -7.17 -5.46 -9.51
C ILE A 129 -5.68 -5.12 -9.57
N PHE A 130 -4.88 -5.94 -10.23
CA PHE A 130 -3.45 -5.71 -10.44
C PHE A 130 -3.23 -4.35 -11.13
N TYR A 131 -3.91 -4.12 -12.26
CA TYR A 131 -3.80 -2.85 -12.98
C TYR A 131 -4.23 -1.66 -12.10
N GLY A 132 -5.36 -1.77 -11.41
CA GLY A 132 -5.82 -0.72 -10.50
C GLY A 132 -4.83 -0.45 -9.35
N ALA A 133 -4.26 -1.49 -8.74
CA ALA A 133 -3.26 -1.35 -7.69
C ALA A 133 -1.96 -0.72 -8.21
N TRP A 134 -1.51 -1.11 -9.39
CA TRP A 134 -0.36 -0.52 -10.09
C TRP A 134 -0.52 0.99 -10.28
N GLU A 135 -1.67 1.40 -10.80
CA GLU A 135 -2.04 2.80 -10.98
C GLU A 135 -2.04 3.59 -9.65
N LEU A 136 -2.55 2.97 -8.58
CA LEU A 136 -2.56 3.57 -7.24
C LEU A 136 -1.16 3.75 -6.68
N VAL A 137 -0.24 2.80 -6.89
CA VAL A 137 1.18 2.93 -6.50
C VAL A 137 1.81 4.14 -7.20
N GLY A 138 1.56 4.30 -8.51
CA GLY A 138 2.02 5.45 -9.29
C GLY A 138 1.47 6.78 -8.76
N ALA A 139 0.16 6.83 -8.48
CA ALA A 139 -0.49 8.01 -7.91
C ALA A 139 0.02 8.37 -6.51
N CYS A 140 0.20 7.38 -5.63
CA CYS A 140 0.77 7.60 -4.30
C CYS A 140 2.22 8.08 -4.37
N SER A 141 3.02 7.55 -5.29
CA SER A 141 4.39 8.02 -5.56
C SER A 141 4.40 9.49 -5.97
N TYR A 142 3.51 9.89 -6.89
CA TYR A 142 3.34 11.29 -7.27
C TYR A 142 3.05 12.19 -6.06
N LEU A 143 2.12 11.78 -5.18
CA LEU A 143 1.76 12.54 -3.98
C LEU A 143 2.93 12.67 -3.00
N LEU A 144 3.74 11.63 -2.84
CA LEU A 144 4.92 11.63 -1.97
C LEU A 144 6.05 12.51 -2.56
N ILE A 145 6.32 12.46 -3.87
CA ILE A 145 7.32 13.30 -4.52
C ILE A 145 6.90 14.78 -4.45
N SER A 146 5.60 15.07 -4.64
CA SER A 146 5.06 16.43 -4.55
C SER A 146 4.75 16.89 -3.12
N PHE A 147 5.21 16.17 -2.09
CA PHE A 147 4.89 16.50 -0.70
C PHE A 147 5.14 17.97 -0.37
N TRP A 148 6.29 18.50 -0.74
CA TRP A 148 6.60 19.93 -0.67
C TRP A 148 6.15 20.69 -1.93
N HIS A 149 4.85 20.65 -2.22
CA HIS A 149 4.24 21.26 -3.42
C HIS A 149 4.52 22.76 -3.60
N GLN A 150 4.93 23.46 -2.55
CA GLN A 150 5.36 24.87 -2.61
C GLN A 150 6.72 25.02 -3.34
N LYS A 151 7.52 23.96 -3.42
CA LYS A 151 8.79 23.97 -4.16
C LYS A 151 8.54 23.60 -5.62
N SER A 152 8.77 24.52 -6.54
CA SER A 152 8.56 24.30 -7.99
C SER A 152 9.31 23.07 -8.51
N ALA A 153 10.54 22.84 -8.03
CA ALA A 153 11.33 21.66 -8.39
C ALA A 153 10.65 20.34 -8.01
N ALA A 154 10.06 20.25 -6.80
CA ALA A 154 9.35 19.06 -6.36
C ALA A 154 8.10 18.78 -7.22
N THR A 155 7.33 19.84 -7.52
CA THR A 155 6.11 19.73 -8.34
C THR A 155 6.44 19.35 -9.79
N GLN A 156 7.50 19.89 -10.37
CA GLN A 156 7.95 19.52 -11.72
C GLN A 156 8.48 18.09 -11.77
N ALA A 157 9.25 17.66 -10.78
CA ALA A 157 9.72 16.27 -10.66
C ALA A 157 8.57 15.29 -10.55
N ALA A 158 7.57 15.59 -9.71
CA ALA A 158 6.39 14.76 -9.54
C ALA A 158 5.58 14.62 -10.85
N LYS A 159 5.34 15.73 -11.55
CA LYS A 159 4.66 15.73 -12.86
C LYS A 159 5.42 14.89 -13.89
N LYS A 160 6.74 15.04 -13.95
CA LYS A 160 7.59 14.28 -14.87
C LYS A 160 7.54 12.78 -14.55
N ALA A 161 7.68 12.40 -13.28
CA ALA A 161 7.60 11.02 -12.86
C ALA A 161 6.24 10.40 -13.19
N PHE A 162 5.15 11.12 -12.90
CA PHE A 162 3.79 10.66 -13.20
C PHE A 162 3.56 10.45 -14.70
N LEU A 163 3.97 11.41 -15.53
CA LEU A 163 3.82 11.29 -16.99
C LEU A 163 4.61 10.12 -17.56
N ILE A 164 5.87 9.93 -17.11
CA ILE A 164 6.70 8.82 -17.58
C ILE A 164 6.08 7.47 -17.19
N ASN A 165 5.57 7.34 -15.95
CA ASN A 165 4.87 6.13 -15.52
C ASN A 165 3.64 5.88 -16.41
N ARG A 166 2.83 6.91 -16.68
CA ARG A 166 1.65 6.77 -17.55
C ARG A 166 1.97 6.32 -18.97
N PHE A 167 3.06 6.83 -19.55
CA PHE A 167 3.52 6.36 -20.86
C PHE A 167 4.00 4.90 -20.80
N GLY A 168 4.64 4.47 -19.71
CA GLY A 168 5.00 3.07 -19.49
C GLY A 168 3.79 2.15 -19.36
N ASP A 169 2.74 2.61 -18.68
CA ASP A 169 1.50 1.86 -18.42
C ASP A 169 0.70 1.57 -19.70
N ILE A 170 0.82 2.42 -20.74
CA ILE A 170 0.19 2.20 -22.06
C ILE A 170 0.82 1.01 -22.79
N ALA A 171 2.07 0.65 -22.44
CA ALA A 171 2.79 -0.45 -23.09
C ALA A 171 2.53 -1.82 -22.40
N LEU A 172 1.82 -1.85 -21.29
CA LEU A 172 1.43 -3.03 -20.52
C LEU A 172 0.09 -3.57 -21.00
#